data_da24ef8bc2bee16e16915a3af096d6cd
#
_entry.id   da24ef8bc2bee16e16915a3af096d6cd
#
_cell.length_a   1.000
_cell.length_b   1.000
_cell.length_c   1.000
_cell.angle_alpha   90.00
_cell.angle_beta   90.00
_cell.angle_gamma   90.00
#
_symmetry.space_group_name_H-M   'P 1'
#
loop_
_entity.id
_entity.type
_entity.pdbx_description
1 polymer ?
#
loop_
_entity_poly.entity_id
_entity_poly.type
_entity_poly.pdbx_seq_one_letter_code
_entity_poly.pdbx_strand_id
1 'polypeptide(L)'
;MKRKIIYCFLIGMFFADQLFAQQKYEANWTSIDSRPIPQWFTDAKFGIFIHWGLYSVPAWGPLPSDGAGIYDCYAEWYWWKLTDANNKVNPLFKAFHNKNYGENFKYQDFVKDFKCEMFNPQEWAELFREAGARYVVLTSKHHEGFALWPSIHSWNWNAMDVGPHRDLAGDLTNAVKKEGLHMGFYFSLYEWFNPLYKDNLEKYVDDHMIPQMKDLVNRYNPDIVWPDGEWDHPSEIWKSTEFLAWLYNESPVKSTVVVNDRWGKETRSKHGGVYTTEYDLVHDGNVKDTKITHPWEECRGIGNSFGYNRNENLQDYSTSEQLVHLLIEKVAMGGNLLLNIGPTADGRIPVIMQQRLMDMGRWLKTNGDAIYGTSPWNVVNQPEMPAFFTAKGKDLYVICLKYPSKPFVIKDIGKKPAAVSLLGNNIQVRYSYTGKNVSIIPSAPSPANNTGEYAWVFKLSGCL
;
A
#
# COMPACT_ATOMS: atom_id res chain seq x y z
N MET A 1 -79.87 13.25 20.20
CA MET A 1 -78.88 12.42 19.50
C MET A 1 -78.04 13.31 18.61
N LYS A 2 -76.81 13.67 19.03
CA LYS A 2 -75.84 14.46 18.26
C LYS A 2 -74.76 13.52 17.73
N ARG A 3 -74.66 13.29 16.44
CA ARG A 3 -73.61 12.56 15.75
C ARG A 3 -72.38 13.46 15.66
N LYS A 4 -71.26 13.02 16.29
CA LYS A 4 -69.93 13.61 16.09
C LYS A 4 -69.27 12.95 14.87
N ILE A 5 -68.95 13.73 13.85
CA ILE A 5 -68.21 13.32 12.70
C ILE A 5 -66.75 13.52 13.05
N ILE A 6 -65.97 12.45 13.08
CA ILE A 6 -64.50 12.45 13.26
C ILE A 6 -63.89 12.52 11.87
N TYR A 7 -63.18 13.62 11.57
CA TYR A 7 -62.32 13.75 10.39
C TYR A 7 -60.95 13.15 10.71
N CYS A 8 -60.62 12.02 10.08
CA CYS A 8 -59.26 11.51 10.05
C CYS A 8 -58.47 12.28 8.99
N PHE A 9 -57.51 13.11 9.44
CA PHE A 9 -56.49 13.68 8.57
C PHE A 9 -55.43 12.61 8.33
N LEU A 10 -55.38 12.02 7.14
CA LEU A 10 -54.29 11.24 6.61
C LEU A 10 -53.18 12.20 6.17
N ILE A 11 -52.16 12.38 7.01
CA ILE A 11 -50.92 13.06 6.62
C ILE A 11 -50.09 12.05 5.83
N GLY A 12 -50.16 12.15 4.50
CA GLY A 12 -49.24 11.44 3.61
C GLY A 12 -47.84 12.03 3.76
N MET A 13 -46.94 11.33 4.47
CA MET A 13 -45.52 11.64 4.35
C MET A 13 -45.02 11.24 2.96
N PHE A 14 -44.85 12.22 2.10
CA PHE A 14 -44.03 12.08 0.91
C PHE A 14 -42.57 12.00 1.37
N PHE A 15 -42.00 10.81 1.43
CA PHE A 15 -40.58 10.63 1.35
C PHE A 15 -40.16 11.04 -0.07
N ALA A 16 -39.69 12.27 -0.20
CA ALA A 16 -38.91 12.64 -1.36
C ALA A 16 -37.58 11.92 -1.25
N ASP A 17 -37.45 10.74 -1.86
CA ASP A 17 -36.15 10.18 -2.21
C ASP A 17 -35.45 11.23 -3.08
N GLN A 18 -34.57 12.00 -2.47
CA GLN A 18 -33.59 12.78 -3.20
C GLN A 18 -32.69 11.76 -3.90
N LEU A 19 -33.04 11.41 -5.12
CA LEU A 19 -32.13 10.84 -6.08
C LEU A 19 -30.98 11.85 -6.23
N PHE A 20 -29.94 11.71 -5.43
CA PHE A 20 -28.69 12.35 -5.72
C PHE A 20 -28.26 11.81 -7.08
N ALA A 21 -28.40 12.61 -8.11
CA ALA A 21 -27.86 12.29 -9.43
C ALA A 21 -26.37 11.96 -9.20
N GLN A 22 -25.99 10.74 -9.47
CA GLN A 22 -24.59 10.32 -9.33
C GLN A 22 -23.74 11.29 -10.17
N GLN A 23 -22.78 11.96 -9.56
CA GLN A 23 -21.90 12.88 -10.27
C GLN A 23 -21.25 12.13 -11.44
N LYS A 24 -21.41 12.63 -12.65
CA LYS A 24 -20.77 12.09 -13.85
C LYS A 24 -19.39 12.70 -13.98
N TYR A 25 -18.37 11.87 -14.12
CA TYR A 25 -16.99 12.30 -14.32
C TYR A 25 -16.67 12.36 -15.81
N GLU A 26 -16.12 13.47 -16.26
CA GLU A 26 -15.66 13.66 -17.63
C GLU A 26 -14.19 13.22 -17.76
N ALA A 27 -13.78 12.86 -19.00
CA ALA A 27 -12.42 12.43 -19.30
C ALA A 27 -11.45 13.62 -19.36
N ASN A 28 -11.31 14.34 -18.24
CA ASN A 28 -10.33 15.41 -18.04
C ASN A 28 -9.94 15.50 -16.58
N TRP A 29 -8.74 16.00 -16.31
CA TRP A 29 -8.17 16.03 -14.95
C TRP A 29 -9.02 16.87 -13.98
N THR A 30 -9.57 18.00 -14.40
CA THR A 30 -10.41 18.84 -13.53
C THR A 30 -11.60 18.06 -12.97
N SER A 31 -12.24 17.24 -13.80
CA SER A 31 -13.36 16.41 -13.37
C SER A 31 -12.90 15.20 -12.54
N ILE A 32 -11.86 14.50 -12.99
CA ILE A 32 -11.33 13.31 -12.30
C ILE A 32 -10.83 13.66 -10.90
N ASP A 33 -10.04 14.72 -10.75
CA ASP A 33 -9.46 15.14 -9.47
C ASP A 33 -10.51 15.70 -8.49
N SER A 34 -11.71 16.05 -8.97
CA SER A 34 -12.81 16.45 -8.10
C SER A 34 -13.40 15.28 -7.28
N ARG A 35 -13.06 14.02 -7.63
CA ARG A 35 -13.54 12.86 -6.91
C ARG A 35 -12.86 12.72 -5.55
N PRO A 36 -13.61 12.68 -4.45
CA PRO A 36 -13.02 12.49 -3.13
C PRO A 36 -12.41 11.09 -3.00
N ILE A 37 -11.27 11.01 -2.35
CA ILE A 37 -10.68 9.72 -1.98
C ILE A 37 -11.56 9.07 -0.91
N PRO A 38 -11.98 7.80 -1.11
CA PRO A 38 -12.82 7.09 -0.14
C PRO A 38 -12.18 7.05 1.25
N GLN A 39 -12.98 7.38 2.28
CA GLN A 39 -12.54 7.48 3.68
C GLN A 39 -11.90 6.18 4.20
N TRP A 40 -12.39 5.02 3.74
CA TRP A 40 -11.85 3.74 4.17
C TRP A 40 -10.32 3.65 3.93
N PHE A 41 -9.82 4.23 2.83
CA PHE A 41 -8.41 4.21 2.50
C PHE A 41 -7.58 5.08 3.44
N THR A 42 -8.03 6.30 3.71
CA THR A 42 -7.34 7.21 4.64
C THR A 42 -7.37 6.72 6.08
N ASP A 43 -8.35 5.90 6.44
CA ASP A 43 -8.46 5.26 7.76
C ASP A 43 -7.64 3.98 7.88
N ALA A 44 -7.34 3.32 6.77
CA ALA A 44 -6.67 2.03 6.72
C ALA A 44 -5.21 2.07 7.21
N LYS A 45 -4.45 3.08 6.84
CA LYS A 45 -3.08 3.39 7.27
C LYS A 45 -2.01 2.35 6.91
N PHE A 46 -2.32 1.07 6.83
CA PHE A 46 -1.37 0.00 6.59
C PHE A 46 -1.90 -1.03 5.59
N GLY A 47 -1.14 -1.27 4.53
CA GLY A 47 -1.39 -2.26 3.49
C GLY A 47 -0.18 -3.13 3.20
N ILE A 48 -0.42 -4.26 2.54
CA ILE A 48 0.61 -5.18 2.04
C ILE A 48 0.69 -5.06 0.53
N PHE A 49 1.89 -4.80 0.01
CA PHE A 49 2.21 -4.91 -1.39
C PHE A 49 2.83 -6.28 -1.67
N ILE A 50 2.51 -6.90 -2.82
CA ILE A 50 3.04 -8.22 -3.18
C ILE A 50 3.65 -8.13 -4.57
N HIS A 51 4.98 -8.20 -4.65
CA HIS A 51 5.67 -8.36 -5.92
C HIS A 51 5.96 -9.84 -6.16
N TRP A 52 5.17 -10.45 -7.05
CA TRP A 52 5.24 -11.87 -7.37
C TRP A 52 4.99 -12.12 -8.85
N GLY A 53 5.84 -12.93 -9.47
CA GLY A 53 5.78 -13.20 -10.89
C GLY A 53 6.93 -14.10 -11.36
N LEU A 54 7.17 -14.18 -12.68
CA LEU A 54 8.24 -15.02 -13.24
C LEU A 54 9.63 -14.66 -12.71
N TYR A 55 9.87 -13.40 -12.37
CA TYR A 55 11.12 -12.93 -11.76
C TYR A 55 11.40 -13.57 -10.38
N SER A 56 10.40 -14.15 -9.73
CA SER A 56 10.58 -14.93 -8.50
C SER A 56 11.29 -16.28 -8.74
N VAL A 57 11.44 -16.72 -10.00
CA VAL A 57 12.19 -17.95 -10.34
C VAL A 57 13.69 -17.69 -10.27
N PRO A 58 14.30 -16.78 -11.04
CA PRO A 58 15.70 -16.41 -10.84
C PRO A 58 15.91 -15.75 -9.49
N ALA A 59 14.96 -14.93 -9.03
CA ALA A 59 14.92 -14.30 -7.71
C ALA A 59 16.29 -13.71 -7.31
N TRP A 60 16.88 -12.91 -8.18
CA TRP A 60 18.25 -12.43 -7.96
C TRP A 60 18.42 -10.97 -8.42
N GLY A 61 19.12 -10.23 -7.61
CA GLY A 61 19.70 -8.93 -7.90
C GLY A 61 20.98 -8.75 -7.08
N PRO A 62 21.90 -7.85 -7.46
CA PRO A 62 23.05 -7.49 -6.64
C PRO A 62 22.59 -6.80 -5.35
N LEU A 63 23.49 -6.72 -4.37
CA LEU A 63 23.22 -6.07 -3.08
C LEU A 63 23.86 -4.68 -3.01
N PRO A 64 23.41 -3.79 -2.11
CA PRO A 64 24.10 -2.52 -1.84
C PRO A 64 25.57 -2.71 -1.43
N SER A 65 25.88 -3.80 -0.73
CA SER A 65 27.26 -4.19 -0.40
C SER A 65 28.15 -4.43 -1.61
N ASP A 66 27.54 -4.75 -2.78
CA ASP A 66 28.24 -4.92 -4.04
C ASP A 66 28.44 -3.57 -4.79
N GLY A 67 28.10 -2.45 -4.15
CA GLY A 67 28.15 -1.11 -4.73
C GLY A 67 26.94 -0.76 -5.61
N ALA A 68 25.87 -1.56 -5.56
CA ALA A 68 24.64 -1.32 -6.28
C ALA A 68 23.80 -0.22 -5.60
N GLY A 69 23.16 0.65 -6.38
CA GLY A 69 22.13 1.55 -5.88
C GLY A 69 20.84 0.79 -5.59
N ILE A 70 19.89 1.44 -4.90
CA ILE A 70 18.62 0.79 -4.52
C ILE A 70 17.89 0.19 -5.73
N TYR A 71 17.74 0.93 -6.83
CA TYR A 71 17.09 0.45 -8.06
C TYR A 71 17.87 -0.66 -8.78
N ASP A 72 19.18 -0.78 -8.53
CA ASP A 72 20.00 -1.84 -9.11
C ASP A 72 19.71 -3.19 -8.46
N CYS A 73 19.27 -3.19 -7.19
CA CYS A 73 19.00 -4.38 -6.39
C CYS A 73 17.68 -5.09 -6.77
N TYR A 74 16.80 -4.46 -7.54
CA TYR A 74 15.46 -4.95 -7.84
C TYR A 74 15.47 -6.23 -8.67
N ALA A 75 15.08 -7.35 -8.06
CA ALA A 75 15.00 -8.65 -8.70
C ALA A 75 13.84 -8.75 -9.71
N GLU A 76 12.76 -8.01 -9.51
CA GLU A 76 11.63 -7.93 -10.45
C GLU A 76 11.99 -7.27 -11.78
N TRP A 77 13.12 -6.55 -11.84
CA TRP A 77 13.68 -5.99 -13.07
C TRP A 77 14.67 -6.93 -13.79
N TYR A 78 14.70 -8.23 -13.41
CA TYR A 78 15.68 -9.21 -13.90
C TYR A 78 15.80 -9.24 -15.42
N TRP A 79 14.67 -9.34 -16.12
CA TRP A 79 14.68 -9.46 -17.59
C TRP A 79 15.27 -8.20 -18.25
N TRP A 80 14.81 -7.02 -17.83
CA TRP A 80 15.36 -5.76 -18.36
C TRP A 80 16.87 -5.67 -18.13
N LYS A 81 17.32 -5.84 -16.90
CA LYS A 81 18.74 -5.73 -16.54
C LYS A 81 19.60 -6.79 -17.23
N LEU A 82 19.06 -7.96 -17.51
CA LEU A 82 19.73 -9.00 -18.27
C LEU A 82 19.92 -8.63 -19.75
N THR A 83 18.97 -7.92 -20.35
CA THR A 83 18.94 -7.67 -21.81
C THR A 83 19.41 -6.29 -22.22
N ASP A 84 19.31 -5.28 -21.35
CA ASP A 84 19.80 -3.92 -21.63
C ASP A 84 21.32 -3.83 -21.41
N ALA A 85 22.06 -3.90 -22.51
CA ALA A 85 23.53 -3.82 -22.48
C ALA A 85 24.07 -2.47 -21.96
N ASN A 86 23.27 -1.40 -21.94
CA ASN A 86 23.66 -0.08 -21.42
C ASN A 86 23.45 0.01 -19.90
N ASN A 87 22.73 -0.92 -19.30
CA ASN A 87 22.53 -0.90 -17.86
C ASN A 87 23.82 -1.28 -17.13
N LYS A 88 24.24 -0.45 -16.15
CA LYS A 88 25.51 -0.61 -15.44
C LYS A 88 25.65 -1.95 -14.68
N VAL A 89 24.55 -2.58 -14.26
CA VAL A 89 24.54 -3.87 -13.57
C VAL A 89 24.28 -5.07 -14.51
N ASN A 90 24.10 -4.83 -15.82
CA ASN A 90 23.91 -5.90 -16.82
C ASN A 90 25.00 -6.98 -16.76
N PRO A 91 26.31 -6.66 -16.61
CA PRO A 91 27.34 -7.67 -16.51
C PRO A 91 27.14 -8.63 -15.32
N LEU A 92 26.63 -8.13 -14.19
CA LEU A 92 26.35 -8.95 -13.00
C LEU A 92 25.18 -9.90 -13.26
N PHE A 93 24.10 -9.41 -13.87
CA PHE A 93 22.93 -10.21 -14.26
C PHE A 93 23.31 -11.30 -15.28
N LYS A 94 24.10 -10.96 -16.29
CA LYS A 94 24.62 -11.93 -17.28
C LYS A 94 25.51 -12.99 -16.63
N ALA A 95 26.40 -12.59 -15.75
CA ALA A 95 27.29 -13.54 -15.06
C ALA A 95 26.47 -14.53 -14.20
N PHE A 96 25.50 -14.03 -13.43
CA PHE A 96 24.60 -14.89 -12.66
C PHE A 96 23.77 -15.79 -13.56
N HIS A 97 23.16 -15.25 -14.61
CA HIS A 97 22.30 -15.97 -15.54
C HIS A 97 23.06 -17.11 -16.24
N ASN A 98 24.20 -16.78 -16.86
CA ASN A 98 25.00 -17.75 -17.60
C ASN A 98 25.53 -18.87 -16.71
N LYS A 99 25.93 -18.53 -15.48
CA LYS A 99 26.40 -19.51 -14.50
C LYS A 99 25.32 -20.50 -14.07
N ASN A 100 24.07 -20.05 -13.88
CA ASN A 100 23.02 -20.85 -13.28
C ASN A 100 22.09 -21.51 -14.32
N TYR A 101 21.92 -20.89 -15.48
CA TYR A 101 20.96 -21.31 -16.49
C TYR A 101 21.58 -21.56 -17.87
N GLY A 102 22.74 -20.97 -18.17
CA GLY A 102 23.39 -21.02 -19.47
C GLY A 102 23.01 -19.88 -20.40
N GLU A 103 23.88 -19.57 -21.36
CA GLU A 103 23.74 -18.42 -22.27
C GLU A 103 22.51 -18.48 -23.19
N ASN A 104 22.04 -19.68 -23.51
CA ASN A 104 20.90 -19.88 -24.39
C ASN A 104 19.55 -19.92 -23.68
N PHE A 105 19.54 -19.94 -22.36
CA PHE A 105 18.31 -19.93 -21.56
C PHE A 105 17.66 -18.54 -21.64
N LYS A 106 16.38 -18.49 -21.97
CA LYS A 106 15.64 -17.23 -22.12
C LYS A 106 14.76 -16.97 -20.91
N TYR A 107 14.36 -15.73 -20.70
CA TYR A 107 13.46 -15.36 -19.60
C TYR A 107 12.14 -16.17 -19.66
N GLN A 108 11.60 -16.40 -20.86
CA GLN A 108 10.39 -17.18 -21.08
C GLN A 108 10.52 -18.65 -20.61
N ASP A 109 11.73 -19.18 -20.56
CA ASP A 109 11.97 -20.55 -20.09
C ASP A 109 11.71 -20.72 -18.58
N PHE A 110 11.67 -19.62 -17.82
CA PHE A 110 11.31 -19.64 -16.41
C PHE A 110 9.86 -20.03 -16.14
N VAL A 111 8.97 -19.93 -17.11
CA VAL A 111 7.55 -20.30 -16.99
C VAL A 111 7.37 -21.70 -16.42
N LYS A 112 8.18 -22.67 -16.87
CA LYS A 112 8.12 -24.08 -16.43
C LYS A 112 8.45 -24.28 -14.96
N ASP A 113 9.17 -23.32 -14.34
CA ASP A 113 9.63 -23.37 -12.96
C ASP A 113 8.82 -22.46 -12.02
N PHE A 114 7.94 -21.63 -12.58
CA PHE A 114 6.94 -20.83 -11.82
C PHE A 114 5.69 -21.69 -11.58
N LYS A 115 5.75 -22.57 -10.60
CA LYS A 115 4.71 -23.60 -10.36
C LYS A 115 3.71 -23.22 -9.27
N CYS A 116 4.07 -22.39 -8.33
CA CYS A 116 3.20 -21.94 -7.25
C CYS A 116 2.58 -23.08 -6.42
N GLU A 117 3.25 -24.22 -6.33
CA GLU A 117 2.72 -25.46 -5.72
C GLU A 117 2.47 -25.35 -4.21
N MET A 118 3.15 -24.40 -3.56
CA MET A 118 2.99 -24.10 -2.13
C MET A 118 2.11 -22.86 -1.88
N PHE A 119 1.52 -22.28 -2.94
CA PHE A 119 0.67 -21.12 -2.78
C PHE A 119 -0.64 -21.49 -2.10
N ASN A 120 -0.80 -21.03 -0.87
CA ASN A 120 -2.04 -21.11 -0.11
C ASN A 120 -2.59 -19.69 0.12
N PRO A 121 -3.58 -19.23 -0.67
CA PRO A 121 -4.10 -17.88 -0.58
C PRO A 121 -4.77 -17.58 0.76
N GLN A 122 -5.36 -18.60 1.41
CA GLN A 122 -6.00 -18.43 2.71
C GLN A 122 -4.95 -18.15 3.80
N GLU A 123 -3.85 -18.90 3.85
CA GLU A 123 -2.74 -18.64 4.78
C GLU A 123 -2.10 -17.27 4.58
N TRP A 124 -1.98 -16.82 3.32
CA TRP A 124 -1.50 -15.48 3.03
C TRP A 124 -2.44 -14.42 3.59
N ALA A 125 -3.74 -14.54 3.30
CA ALA A 125 -4.74 -13.57 3.76
C ALA A 125 -4.84 -13.51 5.29
N GLU A 126 -4.77 -14.65 5.97
CA GLU A 126 -4.72 -14.75 7.43
C GLU A 126 -3.48 -14.03 7.99
N LEU A 127 -2.30 -14.29 7.42
CA LEU A 127 -1.06 -13.62 7.80
C LEU A 127 -1.20 -12.09 7.67
N PHE A 128 -1.76 -11.59 6.57
CA PHE A 128 -1.93 -10.16 6.34
C PHE A 128 -2.90 -9.52 7.33
N ARG A 129 -4.02 -10.19 7.63
CA ARG A 129 -4.96 -9.76 8.67
C ARG A 129 -4.30 -9.73 10.05
N GLU A 130 -3.55 -10.77 10.41
CA GLU A 130 -2.84 -10.84 11.69
C GLU A 130 -1.69 -9.84 11.79
N ALA A 131 -1.04 -9.51 10.68
CA ALA A 131 -0.09 -8.39 10.59
C ALA A 131 -0.74 -7.02 10.84
N GLY A 132 -2.08 -6.93 10.84
CA GLY A 132 -2.81 -5.69 11.03
C GLY A 132 -3.05 -4.90 9.75
N ALA A 133 -2.73 -5.45 8.58
CA ALA A 133 -3.04 -4.81 7.31
C ALA A 133 -4.56 -4.62 7.13
N ARG A 134 -4.94 -3.61 6.36
CA ARG A 134 -6.33 -3.31 6.00
C ARG A 134 -6.59 -3.49 4.52
N TYR A 135 -5.57 -3.51 3.72
CA TYR A 135 -5.65 -3.73 2.28
C TYR A 135 -4.41 -4.47 1.77
N VAL A 136 -4.57 -5.08 0.61
CA VAL A 136 -3.52 -5.83 -0.09
C VAL A 136 -3.49 -5.37 -1.54
N VAL A 137 -2.32 -5.17 -2.12
CA VAL A 137 -2.12 -4.87 -3.54
C VAL A 137 -1.20 -5.93 -4.13
N LEU A 138 -1.70 -6.70 -5.10
CA LEU A 138 -0.92 -7.71 -5.83
C LEU A 138 -0.43 -7.14 -7.17
N THR A 139 0.83 -7.37 -7.52
CA THR A 139 1.28 -7.16 -8.91
C THR A 139 0.56 -8.14 -9.83
N SER A 140 -0.60 -7.73 -10.35
CA SER A 140 -1.36 -8.59 -11.27
C SER A 140 -0.60 -8.86 -12.57
N LYS A 141 0.15 -7.85 -13.04
CA LYS A 141 1.06 -7.88 -14.18
C LYS A 141 2.16 -6.84 -13.97
N HIS A 142 3.41 -7.26 -13.92
CA HIS A 142 4.57 -6.37 -13.86
C HIS A 142 5.03 -5.98 -15.29
N HIS A 143 6.16 -5.28 -15.43
CA HIS A 143 6.65 -4.72 -16.71
C HIS A 143 7.00 -5.79 -17.77
N GLU A 144 7.22 -7.04 -17.39
CA GLU A 144 7.44 -8.14 -18.35
C GLU A 144 6.15 -8.62 -19.03
N GLY A 145 4.99 -8.15 -18.57
CA GLY A 145 3.71 -8.44 -19.19
C GLY A 145 3.07 -9.78 -18.81
N PHE A 146 3.69 -10.59 -17.92
CA PHE A 146 3.12 -11.84 -17.47
C PHE A 146 1.94 -11.62 -16.53
N ALA A 147 0.75 -12.04 -16.94
CA ALA A 147 -0.47 -11.84 -16.17
C ALA A 147 -0.72 -12.97 -15.16
N LEU A 148 -0.98 -12.64 -13.89
CA LEU A 148 -1.29 -13.62 -12.84
C LEU A 148 -2.76 -14.08 -12.84
N TRP A 149 -3.53 -13.76 -13.89
CA TRP A 149 -4.93 -14.14 -14.09
C TRP A 149 -5.16 -14.61 -15.53
N PRO A 150 -6.28 -15.31 -15.83
CA PRO A 150 -6.60 -15.79 -17.19
C PRO A 150 -6.98 -14.65 -18.13
N SER A 151 -5.98 -13.82 -18.49
CA SER A 151 -6.13 -12.70 -19.39
C SER A 151 -6.14 -13.14 -20.84
N ILE A 152 -7.24 -12.94 -21.54
CA ILE A 152 -7.33 -13.21 -22.99
C ILE A 152 -6.43 -12.30 -23.83
N HIS A 153 -6.01 -11.15 -23.26
CA HIS A 153 -5.11 -10.18 -23.89
C HIS A 153 -3.62 -10.59 -23.79
N SER A 154 -3.27 -11.53 -22.90
CA SER A 154 -1.92 -12.09 -22.75
C SER A 154 -1.91 -13.59 -23.03
N TRP A 155 -2.42 -13.99 -24.19
CA TRP A 155 -2.47 -15.40 -24.60
C TRP A 155 -1.10 -16.06 -24.56
N ASN A 156 -1.01 -17.26 -23.97
CA ASN A 156 0.24 -17.97 -23.66
C ASN A 156 1.27 -17.18 -22.84
N TRP A 157 0.86 -16.07 -22.22
CA TRP A 157 1.70 -15.27 -21.35
C TRP A 157 0.94 -14.87 -20.07
N ASN A 158 0.25 -15.84 -19.48
CA ASN A 158 -0.50 -15.70 -18.24
C ASN A 158 -0.46 -17.00 -17.42
N ALA A 159 -0.71 -16.90 -16.12
CA ALA A 159 -0.61 -18.00 -15.16
C ALA A 159 -1.64 -19.14 -15.36
N MET A 160 -2.71 -18.92 -16.14
CA MET A 160 -3.67 -19.97 -16.49
C MET A 160 -3.20 -20.78 -17.69
N ASP A 161 -2.67 -20.13 -18.71
CA ASP A 161 -2.27 -20.79 -19.95
C ASP A 161 -0.96 -21.56 -19.77
N VAL A 162 -0.03 -21.02 -18.97
CA VAL A 162 1.31 -21.57 -18.77
C VAL A 162 1.75 -21.47 -17.30
N GLY A 163 2.72 -22.26 -16.92
CA GLY A 163 3.26 -22.26 -15.54
C GLY A 163 2.32 -23.00 -14.57
N PRO A 164 1.72 -22.32 -13.59
CA PRO A 164 0.92 -22.96 -12.54
C PRO A 164 -0.46 -23.47 -13.02
N HIS A 165 -0.93 -23.05 -14.19
CA HIS A 165 -2.27 -23.33 -14.73
C HIS A 165 -3.38 -22.96 -13.73
N ARG A 166 -3.28 -21.78 -13.13
CA ARG A 166 -4.12 -21.35 -12.01
C ARG A 166 -4.41 -19.84 -12.08
N ASP A 167 -5.63 -19.45 -11.67
CA ASP A 167 -6.00 -18.05 -11.49
C ASP A 167 -5.50 -17.54 -10.12
N LEU A 168 -4.22 -17.16 -10.08
CA LEU A 168 -3.57 -16.72 -8.84
C LEU A 168 -4.20 -15.43 -8.28
N ALA A 169 -4.55 -14.48 -9.17
CA ALA A 169 -5.19 -13.22 -8.78
C ALA A 169 -6.59 -13.45 -8.19
N GLY A 170 -7.38 -14.31 -8.82
CA GLY A 170 -8.72 -14.67 -8.36
C GLY A 170 -8.70 -15.38 -7.01
N ASP A 171 -7.83 -16.37 -6.86
CA ASP A 171 -7.69 -17.14 -5.61
C ASP A 171 -7.30 -16.23 -4.43
N LEU A 172 -6.31 -15.34 -4.63
CA LEU A 172 -5.91 -14.40 -3.58
C LEU A 172 -7.02 -13.39 -3.28
N THR A 173 -7.71 -12.89 -4.31
CA THR A 173 -8.84 -11.95 -4.12
C THR A 173 -9.93 -12.54 -3.23
N ASN A 174 -10.31 -13.78 -3.49
CA ASN A 174 -11.34 -14.47 -2.71
C ASN A 174 -10.91 -14.64 -1.24
N ALA A 175 -9.66 -15.01 -1.01
CA ALA A 175 -9.14 -15.20 0.34
C ALA A 175 -9.04 -13.87 1.10
N VAL A 176 -8.47 -12.83 0.48
CA VAL A 176 -8.29 -11.49 1.07
C VAL A 176 -9.64 -10.89 1.46
N LYS A 177 -10.64 -10.93 0.55
CA LYS A 177 -11.98 -10.43 0.84
C LYS A 177 -12.70 -11.23 1.93
N LYS A 178 -12.48 -12.52 1.98
CA LYS A 178 -13.04 -13.39 3.04
C LYS A 178 -12.51 -13.03 4.43
N GLU A 179 -11.24 -12.60 4.51
CA GLU A 179 -10.64 -12.10 5.77
C GLU A 179 -11.04 -10.65 6.10
N GLY A 180 -11.91 -10.02 5.31
CA GLY A 180 -12.40 -8.66 5.52
C GLY A 180 -11.40 -7.57 5.16
N LEU A 181 -10.41 -7.89 4.34
CA LEU A 181 -9.43 -6.95 3.82
C LEU A 181 -9.85 -6.43 2.44
N HIS A 182 -9.46 -5.20 2.12
CA HIS A 182 -9.62 -4.64 0.77
C HIS A 182 -8.56 -5.22 -0.16
N MET A 183 -8.99 -5.58 -1.39
CA MET A 183 -8.09 -6.14 -2.41
C MET A 183 -7.87 -5.16 -3.54
N GLY A 184 -6.61 -4.93 -3.88
CA GLY A 184 -6.17 -4.09 -4.98
C GLY A 184 -5.21 -4.79 -5.93
N PHE A 185 -5.05 -4.20 -7.11
CA PHE A 185 -4.11 -4.68 -8.11
C PHE A 185 -3.19 -3.56 -8.58
N TYR A 186 -1.89 -3.85 -8.52
CA TYR A 186 -0.90 -3.15 -9.31
C TYR A 186 -1.00 -3.64 -10.76
N PHE A 187 -0.89 -2.73 -11.69
CA PHE A 187 -0.89 -3.01 -13.13
C PHE A 187 0.13 -2.13 -13.83
N SER A 188 1.11 -2.76 -14.52
CA SER A 188 2.06 -2.01 -15.33
C SER A 188 1.42 -1.52 -16.62
N LEU A 189 1.45 -0.19 -16.84
CA LEU A 189 1.10 0.40 -18.14
C LEU A 189 2.16 0.07 -19.20
N TYR A 190 3.39 -0.10 -18.77
CA TYR A 190 4.58 -0.38 -19.54
C TYR A 190 4.77 -1.88 -19.77
N GLU A 191 5.13 -2.31 -20.98
CA GLU A 191 5.53 -3.68 -21.26
C GLU A 191 6.81 -3.71 -22.08
N TRP A 192 7.90 -4.10 -21.46
CA TRP A 192 9.24 -4.02 -22.03
C TRP A 192 9.41 -4.72 -23.37
N PHE A 193 8.79 -5.87 -23.54
CA PHE A 193 9.03 -6.75 -24.68
C PHE A 193 7.79 -7.01 -25.52
N ASN A 194 6.70 -6.31 -25.27
CA ASN A 194 5.50 -6.37 -26.09
C ASN A 194 5.76 -5.72 -27.45
N PRO A 195 5.60 -6.45 -28.56
CA PRO A 195 5.82 -5.87 -29.89
C PRO A 195 4.96 -4.63 -30.15
N LEU A 196 3.68 -4.67 -29.75
CA LEU A 196 2.78 -3.51 -29.94
C LEU A 196 3.28 -2.27 -29.18
N TYR A 197 3.80 -2.45 -27.97
CA TYR A 197 4.34 -1.33 -27.20
C TYR A 197 5.47 -0.61 -27.94
N LYS A 198 6.35 -1.37 -28.63
CA LYS A 198 7.48 -0.83 -29.37
C LYS A 198 7.12 -0.29 -30.74
N ASP A 199 6.24 -1.01 -31.44
CA ASP A 199 6.01 -0.78 -32.87
C ASP A 199 4.80 0.13 -33.11
N ASN A 200 3.79 0.09 -32.24
CA ASN A 200 2.56 0.87 -32.36
C ASN A 200 1.89 1.07 -30.99
N LEU A 201 2.34 2.10 -30.28
CA LEU A 201 1.89 2.39 -28.91
C LEU A 201 0.38 2.67 -28.84
N GLU A 202 -0.18 3.37 -29.80
CA GLU A 202 -1.63 3.67 -29.83
C GLU A 202 -2.43 2.36 -29.87
N LYS A 203 -2.03 1.45 -30.74
CA LYS A 203 -2.65 0.11 -30.83
C LYS A 203 -2.44 -0.71 -29.55
N TYR A 204 -1.26 -0.61 -28.93
CA TYR A 204 -1.01 -1.24 -27.63
C TYR A 204 -2.01 -0.74 -26.56
N VAL A 205 -2.21 0.58 -26.48
CA VAL A 205 -3.12 1.19 -25.51
C VAL A 205 -4.56 0.78 -25.79
N ASP A 206 -5.02 0.85 -27.04
CA ASP A 206 -6.43 0.64 -27.40
C ASP A 206 -6.84 -0.83 -27.43
N ASP A 207 -6.00 -1.70 -27.97
CA ASP A 207 -6.37 -3.10 -28.23
C ASP A 207 -5.86 -4.05 -27.14
N HIS A 208 -4.88 -3.64 -26.34
CA HIS A 208 -4.28 -4.49 -25.32
C HIS A 208 -4.42 -3.91 -23.91
N MET A 209 -3.80 -2.78 -23.59
CA MET A 209 -3.67 -2.26 -22.23
C MET A 209 -5.02 -1.90 -21.59
N ILE A 210 -5.80 -1.03 -22.22
CA ILE A 210 -7.11 -0.58 -21.68
C ILE A 210 -8.10 -1.75 -21.58
N PRO A 211 -8.28 -2.60 -22.60
CA PRO A 211 -9.14 -3.77 -22.47
C PRO A 211 -8.70 -4.73 -21.37
N GLN A 212 -7.40 -4.94 -21.19
CA GLN A 212 -6.83 -5.80 -20.15
C GLN A 212 -7.07 -5.25 -18.74
N MET A 213 -6.89 -3.93 -18.54
CA MET A 213 -7.23 -3.27 -17.27
C MET A 213 -8.72 -3.37 -16.95
N LYS A 214 -9.59 -3.20 -17.96
CA LYS A 214 -11.04 -3.34 -17.80
C LYS A 214 -11.44 -4.78 -17.48
N ASP A 215 -10.80 -5.79 -18.10
CA ASP A 215 -11.02 -7.21 -17.76
C ASP A 215 -10.68 -7.47 -16.30
N LEU A 216 -9.52 -7.01 -15.82
CA LEU A 216 -9.09 -7.16 -14.42
C LEU A 216 -10.11 -6.54 -13.45
N VAL A 217 -10.54 -5.30 -13.71
CA VAL A 217 -11.52 -4.58 -12.87
C VAL A 217 -12.88 -5.29 -12.85
N ASN A 218 -13.41 -5.67 -14.01
CA ASN A 218 -14.72 -6.31 -14.12
C ASN A 218 -14.74 -7.72 -13.53
N ARG A 219 -13.62 -8.44 -13.62
CA ARG A 219 -13.52 -9.82 -13.14
C ARG A 219 -13.44 -9.90 -11.62
N TYR A 220 -12.65 -9.04 -10.98
CA TYR A 220 -12.32 -9.18 -9.56
C TYR A 220 -12.90 -8.10 -8.66
N ASN A 221 -13.48 -7.03 -9.22
CA ASN A 221 -14.02 -5.91 -8.46
C ASN A 221 -13.05 -5.38 -7.40
N PRO A 222 -11.86 -4.91 -7.79
CA PRO A 222 -10.83 -4.46 -6.84
C PRO A 222 -11.24 -3.17 -6.13
N ASP A 223 -10.79 -3.03 -4.88
CA ASP A 223 -10.94 -1.79 -4.11
C ASP A 223 -9.86 -0.76 -4.47
N ILE A 224 -8.73 -1.20 -5.04
CA ILE A 224 -7.63 -0.34 -5.48
C ILE A 224 -7.19 -0.75 -6.89
N VAL A 225 -7.03 0.24 -7.78
CA VAL A 225 -6.35 0.12 -9.07
C VAL A 225 -5.06 0.94 -8.98
N TRP A 226 -3.92 0.25 -8.98
CA TRP A 226 -2.60 0.80 -8.73
C TRP A 226 -1.72 0.71 -9.99
N PRO A 227 -1.85 1.63 -10.98
CA PRO A 227 -0.98 1.65 -12.16
C PRO A 227 0.45 2.04 -11.81
N ASP A 228 1.37 1.64 -12.68
CA ASP A 228 2.79 1.98 -12.66
C ASP A 228 3.38 1.89 -14.06
N GLY A 229 4.63 2.36 -14.24
CA GLY A 229 5.27 2.31 -15.55
C GLY A 229 4.78 3.39 -16.51
N GLU A 230 4.34 4.51 -15.96
CA GLU A 230 3.78 5.64 -16.71
C GLU A 230 4.85 6.56 -17.34
N TRP A 231 6.12 6.38 -17.00
CA TRP A 231 7.23 7.35 -17.15
C TRP A 231 7.50 7.84 -18.58
N ASP A 232 7.36 6.98 -19.57
CA ASP A 232 7.80 7.26 -20.94
C ASP A 232 6.86 8.24 -21.67
N HIS A 233 5.57 8.25 -21.30
CA HIS A 233 4.55 8.94 -22.07
C HIS A 233 3.62 9.77 -21.18
N PRO A 234 3.07 10.88 -21.70
CA PRO A 234 2.05 11.66 -21.00
C PRO A 234 0.74 10.88 -20.90
N SER A 235 -0.07 11.28 -19.93
CA SER A 235 -1.38 10.67 -19.64
C SER A 235 -2.36 10.66 -20.82
N GLU A 236 -2.22 11.60 -21.74
CA GLU A 236 -3.00 11.65 -22.98
C GLU A 236 -2.72 10.43 -23.87
N ILE A 237 -1.45 10.04 -24.01
CA ILE A 237 -1.07 8.85 -24.78
C ILE A 237 -1.56 7.57 -24.12
N TRP A 238 -1.50 7.50 -22.79
CA TRP A 238 -2.04 6.38 -22.02
C TRP A 238 -3.58 6.34 -21.98
N LYS A 239 -4.27 7.38 -22.47
CA LYS A 239 -5.74 7.56 -22.37
C LYS A 239 -6.24 7.43 -20.93
N SER A 240 -5.47 7.96 -20.00
CA SER A 240 -5.68 7.75 -18.57
C SER A 240 -6.98 8.35 -18.08
N THR A 241 -7.33 9.56 -18.54
CA THR A 241 -8.59 10.23 -18.16
C THR A 241 -9.82 9.51 -18.70
N GLU A 242 -9.75 8.90 -19.88
CA GLU A 242 -10.83 8.09 -20.46
C GLU A 242 -11.04 6.81 -19.66
N PHE A 243 -9.95 6.13 -19.27
CA PHE A 243 -10.04 4.95 -18.41
C PHE A 243 -10.62 5.32 -17.04
N LEU A 244 -10.16 6.41 -16.41
CA LEU A 244 -10.66 6.88 -15.12
C LEU A 244 -12.11 7.31 -15.17
N ALA A 245 -12.55 7.99 -16.25
CA ALA A 245 -13.94 8.34 -16.46
C ALA A 245 -14.83 7.09 -16.55
N TRP A 246 -14.40 6.06 -17.29
CA TRP A 246 -15.08 4.76 -17.31
C TRP A 246 -15.08 4.11 -15.91
N LEU A 247 -13.94 4.10 -15.21
CA LEU A 247 -13.81 3.49 -13.88
C LEU A 247 -14.80 4.10 -12.88
N TYR A 248 -14.99 5.42 -12.92
CA TYR A 248 -15.81 6.16 -11.96
C TYR A 248 -17.29 6.26 -12.34
N ASN A 249 -17.66 6.04 -13.63
CA ASN A 249 -19.04 6.12 -14.07
C ASN A 249 -19.68 4.75 -14.28
N GLU A 250 -18.94 3.78 -14.82
CA GLU A 250 -19.49 2.57 -15.41
C GLU A 250 -19.04 1.28 -14.71
N SER A 251 -17.83 1.28 -14.11
CA SER A 251 -17.29 0.06 -13.52
C SER A 251 -18.10 -0.43 -12.32
N PRO A 252 -18.04 -1.73 -12.00
CA PRO A 252 -18.72 -2.28 -10.82
C PRO A 252 -18.20 -1.71 -9.49
N VAL A 253 -16.99 -1.10 -9.48
CA VAL A 253 -16.34 -0.55 -8.28
C VAL A 253 -16.37 0.98 -8.20
N LYS A 254 -17.13 1.63 -9.08
CA LYS A 254 -17.18 3.09 -9.25
C LYS A 254 -17.36 3.91 -7.97
N SER A 255 -18.06 3.36 -6.97
CA SER A 255 -18.35 4.07 -5.72
C SER A 255 -17.24 3.99 -4.68
N THR A 256 -16.42 2.95 -4.71
CA THR A 256 -15.47 2.61 -3.62
C THR A 256 -14.02 2.55 -4.03
N VAL A 257 -13.74 2.44 -5.34
CA VAL A 257 -12.38 2.26 -5.85
C VAL A 257 -11.48 3.45 -5.53
N VAL A 258 -10.25 3.13 -5.13
CA VAL A 258 -9.15 4.08 -4.97
C VAL A 258 -8.15 3.88 -6.10
N VAL A 259 -7.57 4.95 -6.58
CA VAL A 259 -6.46 4.93 -7.54
C VAL A 259 -5.29 5.76 -7.01
N ASN A 260 -4.10 5.52 -7.54
CA ASN A 260 -2.92 6.33 -7.26
C ASN A 260 -2.73 7.46 -8.29
N ASP A 261 -1.56 8.09 -8.29
CA ASP A 261 -1.20 9.23 -9.15
C ASP A 261 -0.28 8.86 -10.34
N ARG A 262 -0.12 7.55 -10.65
CA ARG A 262 0.82 7.05 -11.68
C ARG A 262 0.10 6.80 -13.02
N TRP A 263 -0.36 7.86 -13.66
CA TRP A 263 -1.19 7.80 -14.87
C TRP A 263 -0.53 8.40 -16.12
N GLY A 264 0.64 9.02 -15.98
CA GLY A 264 1.41 9.66 -17.03
C GLY A 264 2.64 10.33 -16.44
N LYS A 265 3.66 10.60 -17.24
CA LYS A 265 4.92 11.18 -16.76
C LYS A 265 4.77 12.50 -16.02
N GLU A 266 3.66 13.22 -16.21
CA GLU A 266 3.36 14.52 -15.60
C GLU A 266 2.42 14.45 -14.40
N THR A 267 1.87 13.26 -14.06
CA THR A 267 0.74 13.17 -13.13
C THR A 267 1.11 13.04 -11.67
N ARG A 268 2.31 12.52 -11.36
CA ARG A 268 2.73 12.30 -9.96
C ARG A 268 2.67 13.59 -9.14
N SER A 269 2.08 13.48 -7.96
CA SER A 269 1.82 14.58 -7.03
C SER A 269 0.95 15.73 -7.59
N LYS A 270 0.20 15.47 -8.66
CA LYS A 270 -0.66 16.46 -9.32
C LYS A 270 -2.06 15.94 -9.63
N HIS A 271 -2.18 14.76 -10.22
CA HIS A 271 -3.41 14.24 -10.79
C HIS A 271 -3.66 12.79 -10.43
N GLY A 272 -4.92 12.37 -10.51
CA GLY A 272 -5.36 10.99 -10.47
C GLY A 272 -6.01 10.62 -9.15
N GLY A 273 -5.23 10.37 -8.11
CA GLY A 273 -5.75 9.89 -6.83
C GLY A 273 -4.77 10.09 -5.69
N VAL A 274 -4.52 9.04 -4.92
CA VAL A 274 -3.57 9.06 -3.80
C VAL A 274 -2.15 9.29 -4.32
N TYR A 275 -1.43 10.25 -3.75
CA TYR A 275 -0.04 10.49 -4.13
C TYR A 275 0.85 9.37 -3.62
N THR A 276 1.81 8.96 -4.42
CA THR A 276 2.71 7.86 -4.08
C THR A 276 4.15 8.31 -3.93
N THR A 277 4.80 7.78 -2.90
CA THR A 277 6.25 7.92 -2.69
C THR A 277 6.88 6.54 -2.61
N GLU A 278 8.16 6.46 -2.91
CA GLU A 278 8.94 5.24 -2.89
C GLU A 278 10.28 5.53 -2.23
N TYR A 279 10.58 4.86 -1.12
CA TYR A 279 11.79 5.08 -0.31
C TYR A 279 12.00 6.56 0.09
N ASP A 280 10.94 7.24 0.51
CA ASP A 280 10.92 8.68 0.83
C ASP A 280 11.22 9.61 -0.36
N LEU A 281 11.20 9.08 -1.57
CA LEU A 281 11.42 9.87 -2.78
C LEU A 281 10.08 10.17 -3.45
N VAL A 282 9.78 11.45 -3.62
CA VAL A 282 8.83 11.92 -4.62
C VAL A 282 9.63 12.17 -5.89
N HIS A 283 9.07 11.97 -7.06
CA HIS A 283 9.77 12.21 -8.33
C HIS A 283 10.42 13.59 -8.43
N ASP A 284 9.92 14.59 -7.69
CA ASP A 284 10.36 15.99 -7.71
C ASP A 284 10.90 16.52 -6.37
N GLY A 285 11.22 15.66 -5.38
CA GLY A 285 11.77 16.12 -4.10
C GLY A 285 11.60 15.14 -2.92
N ASN A 286 12.22 15.47 -1.78
CA ASN A 286 12.11 14.69 -0.55
C ASN A 286 10.79 14.99 0.18
N VAL A 287 10.02 13.96 0.54
CA VAL A 287 8.82 14.06 1.37
C VAL A 287 9.08 14.77 2.70
N LYS A 288 10.31 14.66 3.23
CA LYS A 288 10.71 15.24 4.52
C LYS A 288 10.55 16.76 4.60
N ASP A 289 10.55 17.44 3.47
CA ASP A 289 10.53 18.91 3.41
C ASP A 289 9.16 19.48 2.98
N THR A 290 8.20 18.64 2.61
CA THR A 290 6.89 19.08 2.12
C THR A 290 5.76 18.62 3.03
N LYS A 291 4.95 19.58 3.52
CA LYS A 291 3.69 19.27 4.20
C LYS A 291 2.69 18.80 3.13
N ILE A 292 2.63 17.49 2.90
CA ILE A 292 1.66 16.89 1.98
C ILE A 292 0.29 16.96 2.64
N THR A 293 -0.59 17.80 2.11
CA THR A 293 -1.98 17.94 2.58
C THR A 293 -2.94 17.00 1.86
N HIS A 294 -2.55 16.50 0.68
CA HIS A 294 -3.29 15.49 -0.07
C HIS A 294 -3.05 14.09 0.51
N PRO A 295 -4.04 13.17 0.52
CA PRO A 295 -3.80 11.77 0.89
C PRO A 295 -2.67 11.13 0.09
N TRP A 296 -1.77 10.44 0.77
CA TRP A 296 -0.58 9.86 0.16
C TRP A 296 -0.21 8.52 0.77
N GLU A 297 0.62 7.77 0.07
CA GLU A 297 1.07 6.44 0.44
C GLU A 297 2.56 6.27 0.16
N GLU A 298 3.29 5.77 1.13
CA GLU A 298 4.66 5.31 0.95
C GLU A 298 4.68 3.83 0.60
N CYS A 299 5.30 3.44 -0.53
CA CYS A 299 5.58 2.04 -0.82
C CYS A 299 7.07 1.71 -0.63
N ARG A 300 7.34 0.57 0.03
CA ARG A 300 8.70 0.18 0.42
C ARG A 300 8.81 -1.32 0.65
N GLY A 301 9.95 -1.92 0.28
CA GLY A 301 10.29 -3.30 0.60
C GLY A 301 10.63 -3.51 2.07
N ILE A 302 10.40 -4.73 2.58
CA ILE A 302 11.01 -5.19 3.84
C ILE A 302 12.52 -5.38 3.63
N GLY A 303 12.93 -5.87 2.44
CA GLY A 303 14.31 -5.93 1.96
C GLY A 303 14.64 -4.78 1.00
N ASN A 304 15.74 -4.93 0.28
CA ASN A 304 16.21 -3.95 -0.72
C ASN A 304 15.56 -4.14 -2.10
N SER A 305 14.87 -5.23 -2.33
CA SER A 305 14.16 -5.56 -3.57
C SER A 305 12.66 -5.69 -3.31
N PHE A 306 11.83 -5.31 -4.27
CA PHE A 306 10.39 -5.59 -4.18
C PHE A 306 10.10 -7.06 -4.48
N GLY A 307 10.61 -7.62 -5.58
CA GLY A 307 10.58 -9.07 -5.83
C GLY A 307 11.52 -9.81 -4.89
N TYR A 308 11.21 -11.08 -4.60
CA TYR A 308 12.10 -11.93 -3.79
C TYR A 308 13.52 -11.95 -4.38
N ASN A 309 14.51 -11.59 -3.56
CA ASN A 309 15.92 -11.64 -3.91
C ASN A 309 16.63 -12.65 -2.99
N ARG A 310 16.99 -13.83 -3.54
CA ARG A 310 17.66 -14.89 -2.79
C ARG A 310 19.08 -14.51 -2.33
N ASN A 311 19.62 -13.41 -2.86
CA ASN A 311 20.94 -12.90 -2.50
C ASN A 311 20.90 -12.12 -1.19
N GLU A 312 19.71 -11.64 -0.76
CA GLU A 312 19.55 -10.94 0.50
C GLU A 312 19.72 -11.86 1.70
N ASN A 313 20.46 -11.37 2.70
CA ASN A 313 20.69 -11.99 3.98
C ASN A 313 19.93 -11.25 5.10
N LEU A 314 20.01 -11.73 6.34
CA LEU A 314 19.28 -11.15 7.47
C LEU A 314 19.55 -9.65 7.66
N GLN A 315 20.76 -9.18 7.41
CA GLN A 315 21.14 -7.77 7.54
C GLN A 315 20.57 -6.87 6.42
N ASP A 316 20.12 -7.45 5.32
CA ASP A 316 19.54 -6.71 4.21
C ASP A 316 18.05 -6.42 4.42
N TYR A 317 17.44 -7.08 5.41
CA TYR A 317 16.05 -6.87 5.78
C TYR A 317 15.92 -5.87 6.94
N SER A 318 14.93 -4.97 6.84
CA SER A 318 14.58 -4.08 7.94
C SER A 318 14.22 -4.88 9.20
N THR A 319 14.60 -4.38 10.37
CA THR A 319 14.20 -4.98 11.64
C THR A 319 12.71 -4.67 11.92
N SER A 320 12.09 -5.44 12.81
CA SER A 320 10.71 -5.18 13.24
C SER A 320 10.56 -3.79 13.88
N GLU A 321 11.56 -3.35 14.64
CA GLU A 321 11.60 -2.01 15.21
C GLU A 321 11.61 -0.93 14.14
N GLN A 322 12.46 -1.06 13.12
CA GLN A 322 12.52 -0.12 12.00
C GLN A 322 11.19 -0.04 11.24
N LEU A 323 10.53 -1.17 11.02
CA LEU A 323 9.24 -1.22 10.30
C LEU A 323 8.10 -0.60 11.13
N VAL A 324 8.05 -0.84 12.42
CA VAL A 324 7.07 -0.19 13.32
C VAL A 324 7.32 1.32 13.38
N HIS A 325 8.57 1.76 13.50
CA HIS A 325 8.92 3.17 13.49
C HIS A 325 8.58 3.85 12.17
N LEU A 326 8.82 3.17 11.04
CA LEU A 326 8.43 3.63 9.71
C LEU A 326 6.92 3.85 9.61
N LEU A 327 6.12 2.86 10.03
CA LEU A 327 4.66 2.99 10.04
C LEU A 327 4.19 4.19 10.89
N ILE A 328 4.75 4.34 12.09
CA ILE A 328 4.45 5.45 12.99
C ILE A 328 4.74 6.79 12.31
N GLU A 329 5.92 6.93 11.72
CA GLU A 329 6.36 8.14 11.04
C GLU A 329 5.40 8.52 9.90
N LYS A 330 5.13 7.58 8.98
CA LYS A 330 4.27 7.83 7.81
C LYS A 330 2.85 8.20 8.24
N VAL A 331 2.30 7.51 9.23
CA VAL A 331 0.95 7.81 9.75
C VAL A 331 0.89 9.17 10.45
N ALA A 332 1.89 9.52 11.25
CA ALA A 332 1.97 10.83 11.89
C ALA A 332 2.08 11.98 10.88
N MET A 333 2.69 11.73 9.72
CA MET A 333 2.76 12.65 8.58
C MET A 333 1.49 12.67 7.73
N GLY A 334 0.50 11.82 8.02
CA GLY A 334 -0.80 11.76 7.33
C GLY A 334 -0.87 10.77 6.16
N GLY A 335 0.18 9.99 5.93
CA GLY A 335 0.23 8.97 4.88
C GLY A 335 -0.25 7.60 5.34
N ASN A 336 -0.28 6.69 4.37
CA ASN A 336 -0.37 5.26 4.57
C ASN A 336 0.99 4.60 4.30
N LEU A 337 1.21 3.41 4.84
CA LEU A 337 2.34 2.56 4.49
C LEU A 337 1.84 1.34 3.71
N LEU A 338 2.32 1.16 2.48
CA LEU A 338 2.15 -0.03 1.66
C LEU A 338 3.46 -0.82 1.69
N LEU A 339 3.55 -1.79 2.61
CA LEU A 339 4.77 -2.55 2.88
C LEU A 339 4.84 -3.78 1.99
N ASN A 340 5.92 -3.89 1.22
CA ASN A 340 6.05 -4.93 0.22
C ASN A 340 6.70 -6.21 0.74
N ILE A 341 6.17 -7.33 0.28
CA ILE A 341 6.75 -8.66 0.38
C ILE A 341 7.02 -9.23 -1.02
N GLY A 342 8.04 -10.08 -1.14
CA GLY A 342 8.38 -10.82 -2.36
C GLY A 342 8.27 -12.33 -2.12
N PRO A 343 7.19 -12.99 -2.56
CA PRO A 343 7.08 -14.44 -2.45
C PRO A 343 8.03 -15.18 -3.40
N THR A 344 8.40 -16.40 -3.03
CA THR A 344 9.19 -17.32 -3.85
C THR A 344 8.36 -17.90 -5.00
N ALA A 345 9.01 -18.47 -6.03
CA ALA A 345 8.34 -19.02 -7.21
C ALA A 345 7.38 -20.18 -6.89
N ASP A 346 7.60 -20.89 -5.80
CA ASP A 346 6.72 -21.96 -5.32
C ASP A 346 5.52 -21.44 -4.52
N GLY A 347 5.44 -20.13 -4.24
CA GLY A 347 4.31 -19.49 -3.56
C GLY A 347 4.44 -19.37 -2.05
N ARG A 348 5.64 -19.50 -1.48
CA ARG A 348 5.87 -19.25 -0.05
C ARG A 348 6.29 -17.80 0.19
N ILE A 349 5.77 -17.22 1.25
CA ILE A 349 6.30 -15.95 1.79
C ILE A 349 7.55 -16.30 2.61
N PRO A 350 8.74 -15.66 2.36
CA PRO A 350 9.95 -15.92 3.13
C PRO A 350 9.71 -15.76 4.64
N VAL A 351 10.25 -16.70 5.44
CA VAL A 351 10.03 -16.75 6.90
C VAL A 351 10.39 -15.44 7.59
N ILE A 352 11.46 -14.80 7.15
CA ILE A 352 11.87 -13.49 7.70
C ILE A 352 10.80 -12.42 7.49
N MET A 353 10.15 -12.38 6.31
CA MET A 353 9.08 -11.44 6.03
C MET A 353 7.84 -11.76 6.86
N GLN A 354 7.47 -13.05 6.99
CA GLN A 354 6.37 -13.47 7.87
C GLN A 354 6.61 -13.00 9.31
N GLN A 355 7.81 -13.22 9.84
CA GLN A 355 8.17 -12.80 11.20
C GLN A 355 8.02 -11.28 11.38
N ARG A 356 8.53 -10.48 10.43
CA ARG A 356 8.40 -9.02 10.49
C ARG A 356 6.95 -8.56 10.50
N LEU A 357 6.12 -9.16 9.65
CA LEU A 357 4.68 -8.88 9.61
C LEU A 357 3.98 -9.24 10.93
N MET A 358 4.26 -10.41 11.49
CA MET A 358 3.68 -10.83 12.77
C MET A 358 4.13 -9.95 13.94
N ASP A 359 5.36 -9.48 13.93
CA ASP A 359 5.87 -8.55 14.94
C ASP A 359 5.14 -7.20 14.87
N MET A 360 4.93 -6.66 13.67
CA MET A 360 4.11 -5.46 13.46
C MET A 360 2.68 -5.68 13.93
N GLY A 361 2.09 -6.84 13.61
CA GLY A 361 0.74 -7.20 14.03
C GLY A 361 0.57 -7.25 15.54
N ARG A 362 1.53 -7.83 16.26
CA ARG A 362 1.53 -7.85 17.74
C ARG A 362 1.53 -6.44 18.33
N TRP A 363 2.37 -5.55 17.78
CA TRP A 363 2.42 -4.16 18.21
C TRP A 363 1.10 -3.42 17.90
N LEU A 364 0.56 -3.60 16.69
CA LEU A 364 -0.69 -2.97 16.23
C LEU A 364 -1.92 -3.47 17.02
N LYS A 365 -1.94 -4.73 17.45
CA LYS A 365 -3.02 -5.28 18.29
C LYS A 365 -3.19 -4.49 19.60
N THR A 366 -2.10 -3.98 20.14
CA THR A 366 -2.09 -3.17 21.38
C THR A 366 -2.27 -1.69 21.07
N ASN A 367 -1.63 -1.18 20.02
CA ASN A 367 -1.45 0.25 19.78
C ASN A 367 -2.22 0.78 18.56
N GLY A 368 -2.99 -0.05 17.88
CA GLY A 368 -3.69 0.28 16.63
C GLY A 368 -4.66 1.45 16.74
N ASP A 369 -5.17 1.76 17.94
CA ASP A 369 -6.02 2.94 18.17
C ASP A 369 -5.30 4.26 17.86
N ALA A 370 -3.97 4.27 18.03
CA ALA A 370 -3.12 5.40 17.68
C ALA A 370 -2.73 5.47 16.20
N ILE A 371 -3.12 4.47 15.40
CA ILE A 371 -2.76 4.34 13.98
C ILE A 371 -4.01 4.46 13.10
N TYR A 372 -4.96 3.54 13.24
CA TYR A 372 -6.13 3.46 12.34
C TYR A 372 -7.13 4.58 12.57
N GLY A 373 -7.60 5.19 11.47
CA GLY A 373 -8.57 6.27 11.51
C GLY A 373 -8.06 7.52 12.21
N THR A 374 -6.75 7.73 12.24
CA THR A 374 -6.13 8.92 12.81
C THR A 374 -5.80 9.96 11.73
N SER A 375 -5.64 11.19 12.17
CA SER A 375 -5.11 12.32 11.37
C SER A 375 -3.83 12.85 11.98
N PRO A 376 -3.00 13.58 11.20
CA PRO A 376 -1.87 14.32 11.75
C PRO A 376 -2.33 15.33 12.80
N TRP A 377 -1.52 15.52 13.81
CA TRP A 377 -1.68 16.64 14.73
C TRP A 377 -0.91 17.88 14.22
N ASN A 378 -1.10 19.05 14.87
CA ASN A 378 -0.42 20.30 14.52
C ASN A 378 1.11 20.19 14.51
N VAL A 379 1.66 19.28 15.31
CA VAL A 379 3.07 18.96 15.42
C VAL A 379 3.24 17.48 15.08
N VAL A 380 4.07 17.17 14.09
CA VAL A 380 4.34 15.79 13.68
C VAL A 380 5.21 15.08 14.70
N ASN A 381 6.27 15.75 15.15
CA ASN A 381 7.20 15.24 16.16
C ASN A 381 7.72 16.36 17.06
N GLN A 382 8.34 16.01 18.20
CA GLN A 382 9.08 16.91 19.07
C GLN A 382 10.56 16.56 19.06
N PRO A 383 11.47 17.45 18.60
CA PRO A 383 12.91 17.14 18.44
C PRO A 383 13.62 16.73 19.74
N GLU A 384 13.17 17.29 20.88
CA GLU A 384 13.74 17.02 22.21
C GLU A 384 13.40 15.62 22.75
N MET A 385 12.43 14.95 22.11
CA MET A 385 11.96 13.63 22.49
C MET A 385 11.61 12.85 21.20
N PRO A 386 12.13 11.62 21.00
CA PRO A 386 11.82 10.81 19.84
C PRO A 386 10.37 10.29 19.92
N ALA A 387 9.41 11.18 19.73
CA ALA A 387 7.98 10.90 19.75
C ALA A 387 7.27 11.52 18.54
N PHE A 388 6.28 10.79 18.05
CA PHE A 388 5.35 11.22 17.00
C PHE A 388 3.95 11.42 17.57
N PHE A 389 3.11 12.14 16.83
CA PHE A 389 1.78 12.48 17.28
C PHE A 389 0.73 12.13 16.24
N THR A 390 -0.39 11.54 16.70
CA THR A 390 -1.59 11.34 15.90
C THR A 390 -2.82 11.77 16.69
N ALA A 391 -3.87 12.19 15.99
CA ALA A 391 -5.12 12.63 16.57
C ALA A 391 -6.31 11.80 16.09
N LYS A 392 -7.27 11.51 16.98
CA LYS A 392 -8.51 10.81 16.63
C LYS A 392 -9.67 11.38 17.46
N GLY A 393 -10.60 12.03 16.78
CA GLY A 393 -11.68 12.72 17.45
C GLY A 393 -11.17 13.81 18.41
N LYS A 394 -11.37 13.61 19.71
CA LYS A 394 -10.90 14.54 20.77
C LYS A 394 -9.63 14.06 21.49
N ASP A 395 -9.05 12.96 21.05
CA ASP A 395 -7.93 12.30 21.72
C ASP A 395 -6.63 12.56 20.94
N LEU A 396 -5.56 12.79 21.70
CA LEU A 396 -4.19 12.89 21.19
C LEU A 396 -3.41 11.65 21.60
N TYR A 397 -2.65 11.08 20.67
CA TYR A 397 -1.73 9.98 20.92
C TYR A 397 -0.30 10.46 20.80
N VAL A 398 0.50 10.18 21.82
CA VAL A 398 1.93 10.47 21.87
C VAL A 398 2.67 9.16 21.76
N ILE A 399 3.31 8.93 20.63
CA ILE A 399 3.96 7.67 20.28
C ILE A 399 5.47 7.82 20.47
N CYS A 400 5.98 7.31 21.58
CA CYS A 400 7.40 7.39 21.94
C CYS A 400 8.15 6.20 21.34
N LEU A 401 9.13 6.46 20.48
CA LEU A 401 9.98 5.41 19.86
C LEU A 401 10.94 4.75 20.85
N LYS A 402 11.17 5.41 22.00
CA LYS A 402 11.88 4.85 23.15
C LYS A 402 11.08 5.11 24.40
N TYR A 403 11.07 4.18 25.34
CA TYR A 403 10.38 4.40 26.60
C TYR A 403 10.98 5.61 27.33
N PRO A 404 10.17 6.65 27.65
CA PRO A 404 10.68 7.84 28.31
C PRO A 404 11.06 7.51 29.76
N SER A 405 12.34 7.66 30.11
CA SER A 405 12.86 7.40 31.47
C SER A 405 12.74 8.60 32.42
N LYS A 406 12.38 9.77 31.87
CA LYS A 406 12.24 11.04 32.62
C LYS A 406 10.91 11.68 32.30
N PRO A 407 10.38 12.57 33.20
CA PRO A 407 9.22 13.40 32.87
C PRO A 407 9.45 14.19 31.59
N PHE A 408 8.40 14.29 30.78
CA PHE A 408 8.39 15.03 29.52
C PHE A 408 7.16 15.87 29.36
N VAL A 409 7.22 16.90 28.52
CA VAL A 409 6.16 17.91 28.37
C VAL A 409 5.67 17.91 26.91
N ILE A 410 4.35 17.82 26.77
CA ILE A 410 3.65 18.07 25.51
C ILE A 410 3.12 19.48 25.55
N LYS A 411 3.49 20.31 24.57
CA LYS A 411 3.13 21.74 24.49
C LYS A 411 1.83 21.92 23.68
N ASP A 412 1.20 23.07 23.85
CA ASP A 412 0.06 23.55 23.06
C ASP A 412 -1.18 22.65 23.06
N ILE A 413 -1.44 22.00 24.17
CA ILE A 413 -2.65 21.20 24.40
C ILE A 413 -3.82 22.13 24.70
N GLY A 414 -4.87 22.06 23.87
CA GLY A 414 -6.03 22.99 23.96
C GLY A 414 -6.81 22.91 25.27
N LYS A 415 -6.93 21.70 25.83
CA LYS A 415 -7.67 21.45 27.08
C LYS A 415 -6.90 20.51 27.99
N LYS A 416 -7.19 20.59 29.29
CA LYS A 416 -6.73 19.57 30.24
C LYS A 416 -7.28 18.19 29.82
N PRO A 417 -6.42 17.18 29.62
CA PRO A 417 -6.90 15.82 29.37
C PRO A 417 -7.80 15.32 30.50
N ALA A 418 -8.87 14.61 30.14
CA ALA A 418 -9.71 13.94 31.14
C ALA A 418 -8.95 12.78 31.80
N ALA A 419 -8.08 12.09 31.02
CA ALA A 419 -7.21 11.05 31.50
C ALA A 419 -5.95 10.97 30.62
N VAL A 420 -4.86 10.43 31.18
CA VAL A 420 -3.67 10.01 30.44
C VAL A 420 -3.42 8.55 30.77
N SER A 421 -3.31 7.70 29.74
CA SER A 421 -3.08 6.26 29.88
C SER A 421 -1.95 5.80 28.94
N LEU A 422 -1.26 4.75 29.32
CA LEU A 422 -0.35 4.01 28.46
C LEU A 422 -1.13 2.84 27.82
N LEU A 423 -1.20 2.78 26.49
CA LEU A 423 -1.93 1.71 25.81
C LEU A 423 -1.36 0.33 26.17
N GLY A 424 -2.24 -0.67 26.25
CA GLY A 424 -1.88 -2.03 26.65
C GLY A 424 -1.47 -2.18 28.12
N ASN A 425 -1.63 -1.15 28.93
CA ASN A 425 -1.25 -1.16 30.35
C ASN A 425 -2.33 -0.55 31.23
N ASN A 426 -2.58 -1.15 32.39
CA ASN A 426 -3.56 -0.66 33.37
C ASN A 426 -2.94 0.27 34.42
N ILE A 427 -1.66 0.67 34.27
CA ILE A 427 -0.99 1.54 35.22
C ILE A 427 -1.51 2.96 35.06
N GLN A 428 -1.84 3.59 36.20
CA GLN A 428 -2.22 4.98 36.24
C GLN A 428 -1.00 5.86 35.91
N VAL A 429 -1.06 6.57 34.78
CA VAL A 429 -0.04 7.53 34.36
C VAL A 429 -0.25 8.85 35.15
N ARG A 430 0.77 9.28 35.87
CA ARG A 430 0.75 10.58 36.57
C ARG A 430 1.02 11.72 35.59
N TYR A 431 0.22 12.77 35.63
CA TYR A 431 0.39 13.96 34.79
C TYR A 431 -0.06 15.23 35.49
N SER A 432 0.42 16.36 34.99
CA SER A 432 -0.08 17.68 35.37
C SER A 432 -0.38 18.51 34.11
N TYR A 433 -1.28 19.50 34.25
CA TYR A 433 -1.63 20.41 33.15
C TYR A 433 -1.49 21.85 33.64
N THR A 434 -0.64 22.63 32.99
CA THR A 434 -0.36 24.03 33.38
C THR A 434 -0.06 24.83 32.10
N GLY A 435 -0.77 25.93 31.90
CA GLY A 435 -0.51 26.89 30.82
C GLY A 435 -0.52 26.25 29.42
N LYS A 436 -1.47 25.35 29.10
CA LYS A 436 -1.57 24.56 27.86
C LYS A 436 -0.48 23.48 27.69
N ASN A 437 0.27 23.17 28.73
CA ASN A 437 1.28 22.11 28.69
C ASN A 437 0.83 20.93 29.55
N VAL A 438 0.99 19.71 29.01
CA VAL A 438 0.81 18.48 29.76
C VAL A 438 2.18 17.90 30.08
N SER A 439 2.49 17.82 31.37
CA SER A 439 3.70 17.13 31.85
C SER A 439 3.32 15.72 32.26
N ILE A 440 3.93 14.73 31.60
CA ILE A 440 3.73 13.29 31.87
C ILE A 440 4.91 12.78 32.67
N ILE A 441 4.61 12.04 33.75
CA ILE A 441 5.60 11.39 34.59
C ILE A 441 5.46 9.87 34.35
N PRO A 442 6.34 9.28 33.51
CA PRO A 442 6.27 7.85 33.22
C PRO A 442 6.61 7.05 34.49
N SER A 443 5.99 5.87 34.60
CA SER A 443 6.36 4.90 35.65
C SER A 443 7.73 4.27 35.31
N ALA A 444 8.42 3.75 36.31
CA ALA A 444 9.66 3.03 36.04
C ALA A 444 9.37 1.82 35.11
N PRO A 445 10.23 1.57 34.09
CA PRO A 445 10.08 0.37 33.26
C PRO A 445 10.16 -0.89 34.12
N SER A 446 9.22 -1.79 33.94
CA SER A 446 9.27 -3.12 34.55
C SER A 446 8.78 -4.15 33.53
N PRO A 447 9.12 -5.44 33.65
CA PRO A 447 8.61 -6.46 32.77
C PRO A 447 7.05 -6.48 32.69
N ALA A 448 6.39 -6.13 33.77
CA ALA A 448 4.90 -6.02 33.82
C ALA A 448 4.37 -4.80 33.04
N ASN A 449 5.20 -3.79 32.77
CA ASN A 449 4.84 -2.55 32.08
C ASN A 449 5.37 -2.50 30.63
N ASN A 450 6.06 -3.52 30.19
CA ASN A 450 6.67 -3.56 28.85
C ASN A 450 5.63 -4.07 27.84
N THR A 451 4.61 -3.24 27.56
CA THR A 451 3.56 -3.55 26.57
C THR A 451 3.88 -2.98 25.17
N GLY A 452 4.98 -2.24 25.05
CA GLY A 452 5.43 -1.65 23.80
C GLY A 452 6.80 -2.15 23.40
N GLU A 453 6.90 -3.30 22.72
CA GLU A 453 8.21 -3.91 22.39
C GLU A 453 9.09 -2.98 21.52
N TYR A 454 8.47 -2.15 20.65
CA TYR A 454 9.16 -1.27 19.68
C TYR A 454 8.84 0.22 19.89
N ALA A 455 7.64 0.55 20.37
CA ALA A 455 7.23 1.91 20.67
C ALA A 455 6.09 1.93 21.70
N TRP A 456 5.99 3.00 22.49
CA TRP A 456 5.04 3.16 23.61
C TRP A 456 4.09 4.32 23.35
N VAL A 457 2.80 4.10 23.54
CA VAL A 457 1.76 5.07 23.19
C VAL A 457 1.06 5.59 24.44
N PHE A 458 1.21 6.89 24.69
CA PHE A 458 0.41 7.61 25.69
C PHE A 458 -0.82 8.23 25.02
N LYS A 459 -2.02 7.86 25.50
CA LYS A 459 -3.28 8.44 25.06
C LYS A 459 -3.69 9.57 26.02
N LEU A 460 -3.89 10.77 25.48
CA LEU A 460 -4.43 11.92 26.18
C LEU A 460 -5.89 12.10 25.78
N SER A 461 -6.83 11.73 26.65
CA SER A 461 -8.25 11.69 26.31
C SER A 461 -8.92 13.05 26.45
N GLY A 462 -9.69 13.47 25.44
CA GLY A 462 -10.55 14.66 25.47
C GLY A 462 -9.80 15.99 25.54
N CYS A 463 -8.59 16.07 24.98
CA CYS A 463 -7.71 17.24 25.11
C CYS A 463 -7.64 18.14 23.85
N LEU A 464 -8.22 17.69 22.72
CA LEU A 464 -8.29 18.43 21.45
C LEU A 464 -9.59 19.18 21.26
#